data_7e50fc805110574802ab2e84310f8134
#
_entry.id   7e50fc805110574802ab2e84310f8134
#
_cell.length_a   1.000
_cell.length_b   1.000
_cell.length_c   1.000
_cell.angle_alpha   90.00
_cell.angle_beta   90.00
_cell.angle_gamma   90.00
#
_symmetry.space_group_name_H-M   'P 1'
#
loop_
_entity.id
_entity.type
_entity.pdbx_description
1 polymer ?
#
loop_
_entity_poly.entity_id
_entity_poly.type
_entity_poly.pdbx_seq_one_letter_code
_entity_poly.pdbx_strand_id
1 'polypeptide(L)'
;MEQELAIKLQENGIRYQTQVEIAVTIADFYLPLESRPLLVFVDGRVHLGTAQMSKDEELRTLLRKRGYRILELFYESYSDKKRDQLYEEIQNSFAKLGT
;
A
#
# COMPACT_ATOMS: atom_id res chain seq x y z
N MET A 1 1.39 -12.94 -0.24
CA MET A 1 2.19 -11.73 0.08
C MET A 1 1.52 -10.85 1.14
N GLU A 2 0.23 -10.56 0.99
CA GLU A 2 -0.45 -9.65 1.92
C GLU A 2 -0.47 -10.16 3.36
N GLN A 3 -0.73 -11.45 3.57
CA GLN A 3 -0.76 -12.03 4.89
C GLN A 3 0.61 -11.95 5.57
N GLU A 4 1.65 -12.21 4.82
CA GLU A 4 3.02 -12.20 5.31
C GLU A 4 3.46 -10.77 5.67
N LEU A 5 3.05 -9.80 4.85
CA LEU A 5 3.30 -8.39 5.16
C LEU A 5 2.54 -7.96 6.42
N ALA A 6 1.30 -8.41 6.57
CA ALA A 6 0.50 -8.10 7.75
C ALA A 6 1.17 -8.63 9.02
N ILE A 7 1.66 -9.86 8.99
CA ILE A 7 2.38 -10.45 10.11
C ILE A 7 3.61 -9.61 10.47
N LYS A 8 4.35 -9.21 9.45
CA LYS A 8 5.57 -8.42 9.65
C LYS A 8 5.26 -7.04 10.25
N LEU A 9 4.19 -6.40 9.79
CA LEU A 9 3.73 -5.14 10.36
C LEU A 9 3.34 -5.31 11.83
N GLN A 10 2.61 -6.37 12.13
CA GLN A 10 2.18 -6.66 13.49
C GLN A 10 3.37 -6.93 14.43
N GLU A 11 4.34 -7.70 13.96
CA GLU A 11 5.55 -8.02 14.73
C GLU A 11 6.35 -6.77 15.09
N ASN A 12 6.29 -5.76 14.26
CA ASN A 12 7.02 -4.51 14.46
C ASN A 12 6.16 -3.42 15.13
N GLY A 13 4.96 -3.77 15.60
CA GLY A 13 4.13 -2.84 16.34
C GLY A 13 3.53 -1.73 15.50
N ILE A 14 3.43 -1.91 14.20
CA ILE A 14 2.88 -0.91 13.30
C ILE A 14 1.36 -1.06 13.24
N ARG A 15 0.66 0.03 13.47
CA ARG A 15 -0.80 0.05 13.36
C ARG A 15 -1.21 -0.04 11.90
N TYR A 16 -2.14 -0.95 11.60
CA TYR A 16 -2.66 -1.09 10.25
C TYR A 16 -4.06 -1.69 10.28
N GLN A 17 -4.79 -1.46 9.22
CA GLN A 17 -6.06 -2.14 8.93
C GLN A 17 -5.94 -2.74 7.54
N THR A 18 -6.65 -3.84 7.30
CA THR A 18 -6.61 -4.52 6.01
C THR A 18 -7.94 -4.41 5.30
N GLN A 19 -7.90 -4.41 3.97
CA GLN A 19 -9.08 -4.41 3.11
C GLN A 19 -10.04 -3.27 3.47
N VAL A 20 -9.50 -2.05 3.52
CA VAL A 20 -10.28 -0.86 3.89
C VAL A 20 -10.87 -0.23 2.63
N GLU A 21 -12.19 -0.10 2.64
CA GLU A 21 -12.90 0.54 1.53
C GLU A 21 -12.80 2.05 1.63
N ILE A 22 -12.27 2.66 0.59
CA ILE A 22 -12.12 4.12 0.51
C ILE A 22 -12.64 4.60 -0.84
N ALA A 23 -13.71 5.39 -0.82
CA ALA A 23 -14.41 5.82 -2.01
C ALA A 23 -14.86 4.60 -2.82
N VAL A 24 -14.34 4.40 -4.03
CA VAL A 24 -14.73 3.28 -4.89
C VAL A 24 -13.64 2.22 -5.00
N THR A 25 -12.65 2.25 -4.09
CA THR A 25 -11.54 1.30 -4.11
C THR A 25 -11.37 0.66 -2.75
N ILE A 26 -10.61 -0.45 -2.72
CA ILE A 26 -10.26 -1.13 -1.48
C ILE A 26 -8.75 -1.12 -1.36
N ALA A 27 -8.24 -0.50 -0.29
CA ALA A 27 -6.81 -0.52 0.02
C ALA A 27 -6.47 -1.82 0.74
N ASP A 28 -5.37 -2.46 0.34
CA ASP A 28 -4.92 -3.68 1.00
C ASP A 28 -4.49 -3.42 2.43
N PHE A 29 -3.81 -2.31 2.67
CA PHE A 29 -3.49 -1.85 4.01
C PHE A 29 -3.81 -0.38 4.17
N TYR A 30 -4.32 -0.03 5.33
CA TYR A 30 -4.55 1.35 5.75
C TYR A 30 -3.73 1.60 7.00
N LEU A 31 -2.83 2.56 6.95
CA LEU A 31 -1.98 2.92 8.07
C LEU A 31 -2.39 4.31 8.57
N PRO A 32 -3.00 4.39 9.78
CA PRO A 32 -3.51 5.65 10.29
C PRO A 32 -2.41 6.53 10.88
N LEU A 33 -1.60 7.12 10.00
CA LEU A 33 -0.52 8.03 10.40
C LEU A 33 -1.07 9.40 10.74
N GLU A 34 -0.43 10.08 11.69
CA GLU A 34 -0.94 11.33 12.24
C GLU A 34 -1.14 12.44 11.22
N SER A 35 -0.19 12.63 10.31
CA SER A 35 -0.28 13.71 9.34
C SER A 35 -1.16 13.35 8.16
N ARG A 36 -0.94 12.19 7.55
CA ARG A 36 -1.72 11.70 6.41
C ARG A 36 -1.80 10.19 6.46
N PRO A 37 -3.00 9.63 6.34
CA PRO A 37 -3.11 8.16 6.25
C PRO A 37 -2.39 7.64 5.01
N LEU A 38 -1.76 6.48 5.15
CA LEU A 38 -1.07 5.82 4.06
C LEU A 38 -1.93 4.65 3.58
N LEU A 39 -2.24 4.64 2.29
CA LEU A 39 -2.93 3.54 1.62
C LEU A 39 -1.91 2.72 0.88
N VAL A 40 -1.88 1.42 1.15
CA VAL A 40 -0.94 0.50 0.50
C VAL A 40 -1.71 -0.45 -0.39
N PHE A 41 -1.32 -0.50 -1.66
CA PHE A 41 -1.88 -1.40 -2.65
C PHE A 41 -0.80 -2.41 -3.04
N VAL A 42 -1.12 -3.70 -2.90
CA VAL A 42 -0.19 -4.78 -3.19
C VAL A 42 -0.67 -5.51 -4.42
N ASP A 43 0.10 -5.40 -5.50
CA ASP A 43 -0.24 -6.02 -6.79
C ASP A 43 0.66 -7.22 -7.07
N GLY A 44 0.05 -8.41 -7.14
CA GLY A 44 0.77 -9.66 -7.35
C GLY A 44 1.19 -9.94 -8.79
N ARG A 45 0.59 -9.23 -9.75
CA ARG A 45 0.97 -9.35 -11.16
C ARG A 45 0.65 -8.05 -11.87
N VAL A 46 1.51 -7.70 -12.82
CA VAL A 46 1.26 -6.55 -13.67
C VAL A 46 0.10 -6.92 -14.60
N HIS A 47 -1.06 -6.33 -14.37
CA HIS A 47 -2.19 -6.49 -15.28
C HIS A 47 -1.93 -5.66 -16.53
N LEU A 48 -1.87 -6.33 -17.66
CA LEU A 48 -1.53 -5.72 -18.93
C LEU A 48 -2.72 -5.05 -19.62
N GLY A 49 -3.70 -4.56 -18.85
CA GLY A 49 -4.84 -3.86 -19.42
C GLY A 49 -4.68 -2.35 -19.31
N THR A 50 -4.47 -1.67 -20.42
CA THR A 50 -4.29 -0.21 -20.44
C THR A 50 -5.49 0.53 -19.86
N ALA A 51 -6.71 0.06 -20.10
CA ALA A 51 -7.92 0.68 -19.59
C ALA A 51 -8.00 0.63 -18.07
N GLN A 52 -7.59 -0.48 -17.48
CA GLN A 52 -7.60 -0.65 -16.04
C GLN A 52 -6.53 0.22 -15.37
N MET A 53 -5.37 0.34 -15.99
CA MET A 53 -4.31 1.20 -15.48
C MET A 53 -4.74 2.66 -15.45
N SER A 54 -5.44 3.14 -16.47
CA SER A 54 -5.93 4.51 -16.52
C SER A 54 -6.93 4.81 -15.39
N LYS A 55 -7.85 3.89 -15.13
CA LYS A 55 -8.81 4.02 -14.04
C LYS A 55 -8.12 4.07 -12.69
N ASP A 56 -7.13 3.21 -12.50
CA ASP A 56 -6.37 3.17 -11.26
C ASP A 56 -5.62 4.47 -11.02
N GLU A 57 -5.03 5.05 -12.08
CA GLU A 57 -4.33 6.33 -11.96
C GLU A 57 -5.28 7.48 -11.59
N GLU A 58 -6.45 7.55 -12.24
CA GLU A 58 -7.44 8.56 -11.93
C GLU A 58 -7.90 8.46 -10.50
N LEU A 59 -8.16 7.25 -10.03
CA LEU A 59 -8.60 7.00 -8.68
C LEU A 59 -7.53 7.39 -7.66
N ARG A 60 -6.29 7.02 -7.92
CA ARG A 60 -5.18 7.37 -7.03
C ARG A 60 -4.93 8.87 -6.99
N THR A 61 -5.05 9.54 -8.13
CA THR A 61 -4.96 11.00 -8.19
C THR A 61 -6.03 11.64 -7.32
N LEU A 62 -7.26 11.14 -7.40
CA LEU A 62 -8.37 11.64 -6.59
C LEU A 62 -8.08 11.45 -5.10
N LEU A 63 -7.59 10.28 -4.70
CA LEU A 63 -7.27 9.99 -3.31
C LEU A 63 -6.16 10.91 -2.78
N ARG A 64 -5.14 11.15 -3.59
CA ARG A 64 -4.06 12.09 -3.22
C ARG A 64 -4.61 13.49 -3.00
N LYS A 65 -5.53 13.93 -3.83
CA LYS A 65 -6.19 15.23 -3.65
C LYS A 65 -6.99 15.32 -2.36
N ARG A 66 -7.49 14.18 -1.87
CA ARG A 66 -8.24 14.12 -0.61
C ARG A 66 -7.32 14.03 0.61
N GLY A 67 -6.02 14.03 0.42
CA GLY A 67 -5.05 14.02 1.50
C GLY A 67 -4.47 12.68 1.87
N TYR A 68 -4.80 11.61 1.14
CA TYR A 68 -4.21 10.31 1.36
C TYR A 68 -2.85 10.19 0.69
N ARG A 69 -1.94 9.46 1.30
CA ARG A 69 -0.71 9.04 0.65
C ARG A 69 -0.91 7.64 0.10
N ILE A 70 -0.29 7.37 -1.04
CA ILE A 70 -0.47 6.10 -1.73
C ILE A 70 0.88 5.46 -1.97
N LEU A 71 1.00 4.19 -1.60
CA LEU A 71 2.16 3.37 -1.87
C LEU A 71 1.72 2.14 -2.65
N GLU A 72 2.30 1.95 -3.83
CA GLU A 72 2.03 0.80 -4.67
C GLU A 72 3.21 -0.16 -4.58
N LEU A 73 2.92 -1.41 -4.23
CA LEU A 73 3.92 -2.46 -4.10
C LEU A 73 3.66 -3.52 -5.16
N PHE A 74 4.69 -3.84 -5.93
CA PHE A 74 4.59 -4.82 -7.01
C PHE A 74 5.51 -5.99 -6.75
N TYR A 75 5.04 -7.20 -7.05
CA TYR A 75 5.86 -8.40 -6.98
C TYR A 75 5.39 -9.39 -8.04
N GLU A 76 6.32 -10.20 -8.57
CA GLU A 76 6.00 -11.22 -9.56
C GLU A 76 5.65 -12.54 -8.91
N SER A 77 6.42 -12.93 -7.91
CA SER A 77 6.19 -14.15 -7.15
C SER A 77 6.62 -13.94 -5.71
N TYR A 78 6.02 -14.71 -4.82
CA TYR A 78 6.35 -14.60 -3.41
C TYR A 78 7.76 -15.13 -3.13
N SER A 79 8.51 -14.38 -2.33
CA SER A 79 9.73 -14.84 -1.68
C SER A 79 9.90 -14.06 -0.39
N ASP A 80 10.62 -14.63 0.56
CA ASP A 80 10.89 -13.94 1.83
C ASP A 80 11.69 -12.67 1.59
N LYS A 81 12.62 -12.71 0.65
CA LYS A 81 13.42 -11.55 0.29
C LYS A 81 12.56 -10.44 -0.30
N LYS A 82 11.62 -10.79 -1.18
CA LYS A 82 10.72 -9.81 -1.78
C LYS A 82 9.78 -9.21 -0.73
N ARG A 83 9.25 -10.04 0.17
CA ARG A 83 8.44 -9.56 1.30
C ARG A 83 9.20 -8.53 2.11
N ASP A 84 10.46 -8.81 2.43
CA ASP A 84 11.28 -7.90 3.22
C ASP A 84 11.55 -6.59 2.47
N GLN A 85 11.76 -6.65 1.16
CA GLN A 85 11.92 -5.45 0.34
C GLN A 85 10.65 -4.58 0.35
N LEU A 86 9.49 -5.19 0.22
CA LEU A 86 8.22 -4.47 0.25
C LEU A 86 7.99 -3.84 1.64
N TYR A 87 8.34 -4.56 2.69
CA TYR A 87 8.25 -4.03 4.04
C TYR A 87 9.16 -2.81 4.22
N GLU A 88 10.37 -2.86 3.69
CA GLU A 88 11.28 -1.71 3.73
C GLU A 88 10.70 -0.49 3.01
N GLU A 89 10.02 -0.70 1.90
CA GLU A 89 9.35 0.40 1.21
C GLU A 89 8.27 1.04 2.07
N ILE A 90 7.53 0.24 2.83
CA ILE A 90 6.54 0.76 3.77
C ILE A 90 7.24 1.56 4.87
N GLN A 91 8.32 1.04 5.45
CA GLN A 91 9.08 1.74 6.47
C GLN A 91 9.66 3.05 5.97
N ASN A 92 10.19 3.06 4.76
CA ASN A 92 10.73 4.28 4.16
C ASN A 92 9.65 5.35 3.99
N SER A 93 8.43 4.94 3.70
CA SER A 93 7.30 5.86 3.63
C SER A 93 6.99 6.47 4.98
N PHE A 94 7.08 5.70 6.07
CA PHE A 94 6.95 6.22 7.43
C PHE A 94 8.03 7.26 7.73
N ALA A 95 9.28 6.96 7.39
CA ALA A 95 10.39 7.84 7.68
C ALA A 95 10.22 9.20 6.99
N LYS A 96 9.74 9.20 5.76
CA LYS A 96 9.46 10.43 5.03
C LYS A 96 8.31 11.22 5.65
N LEU A 97 7.36 10.55 6.27
CA LEU A 97 6.21 11.19 6.90
C LEU A 97 6.52 11.71 8.29
N GLY A 98 7.46 11.07 8.98
CA GLY A 98 7.85 11.45 10.33
C GLY A 98 8.77 12.65 10.40
N THR A 99 9.24 13.10 9.26
CA THR A 99 10.07 14.29 9.18
C THR A 99 9.29 15.42 8.54
#